data_bb1d333f6b72416f40d29b3c60b9b2cc
#
_entry.id   bb1d333f6b72416f40d29b3c60b9b2cc
#
_cell.length_a   1.000
_cell.length_b   1.000
_cell.length_c   1.000
_cell.angle_alpha   90.00
_cell.angle_beta   90.00
_cell.angle_gamma   90.00
#
_symmetry.space_group_name_H-M   'P 1'
#
loop_
_entity.id
_entity.type
_entity.pdbx_description
1 polymer ?
#
loop_
_entity_poly.entity_id
_entity_poly.type
_entity_poly.pdbx_seq_one_letter_code
_entity_poly.pdbx_strand_id
1 'polypeptide(L)'
;MALYDYLQAGHSITRNFPLIGRSRFLAEWLRPKLYQYFIESDTDGKPFSRIFRSIVYQRAKDAVDTAPFGTLLDVYDDGYEWMDHSIAALDHQDIDHDPRITVGGPDCLQPYECSIYNVSAMSYGSLSKNAVMALNGGAALGGFAHNTGEGGISPHHDKYGGDLIYQLGTGYFGSRAADGNFSPELFKERCANHNVKMIELKLSQGAKPGHGGILPAKKVTEEISKIRNVPMGKDVLSPPYHKAFTTPIGLLQFIKIMRDLSGGKPVGFKLCIGKKSEFLAICKAMVQTGIKPDFISVDGGEGGTGAAPLEFSNSVGMPFREGLAFAFDALTGFDLKKDIKLLASGKIVTGFHIYRALAIGADICYSARAMMMALGCIQALECNKNTCPVGVATNDPHLMRGLVVDDKKTRVAHFHKETIKSFAELQAASGFKIREQINRSSVYRRIDTEHAKRYDEIYPYIPKGCLLEQRSVPDSWKYYCCLLYTSPSPRDRTRSRMPSSA
;
A
#
# COMPACT_ATOMS: atom_id res chain seq x y z
N MET A 1 -31.41 3.26 -37.01
CA MET A 1 -30.04 2.96 -36.54
C MET A 1 -29.01 3.19 -37.64
N ALA A 2 -29.11 2.51 -38.82
CA ALA A 2 -28.17 2.69 -39.95
C ALA A 2 -28.06 4.16 -40.45
N LEU A 3 -29.19 4.87 -40.58
CA LEU A 3 -29.20 6.27 -40.99
C LEU A 3 -28.51 7.17 -39.95
N TYR A 4 -28.72 6.92 -38.67
CA TYR A 4 -27.98 7.61 -37.59
C TYR A 4 -26.49 7.35 -37.69
N ASP A 5 -26.07 6.10 -37.90
CA ASP A 5 -24.67 5.74 -38.04
C ASP A 5 -24.00 6.44 -39.23
N TYR A 6 -24.72 6.56 -40.33
CA TYR A 6 -24.25 7.26 -41.52
C TYR A 6 -24.14 8.76 -41.35
N LEU A 7 -25.06 9.40 -40.62
CA LEU A 7 -25.13 10.87 -40.44
C LEU A 7 -24.26 11.38 -39.29
N GLN A 8 -23.99 10.58 -38.25
CA GLN A 8 -23.21 11.01 -37.11
C GLN A 8 -21.73 11.29 -37.49
N ALA A 9 -21.09 12.25 -36.82
CA ALA A 9 -19.70 12.67 -37.08
C ALA A 9 -18.66 12.07 -36.11
N GLY A 10 -19.10 11.49 -34.98
CA GLY A 10 -18.21 11.09 -33.88
C GLY A 10 -17.41 9.81 -34.12
N HIS A 11 -17.89 8.90 -34.97
CA HIS A 11 -17.29 7.59 -35.18
C HIS A 11 -17.16 7.22 -36.67
N SER A 12 -15.98 7.39 -37.23
CA SER A 12 -15.72 7.14 -38.65
C SER A 12 -16.05 5.73 -39.11
N ILE A 13 -15.76 4.70 -38.27
CA ILE A 13 -16.03 3.29 -38.62
C ILE A 13 -17.53 3.03 -38.74
N THR A 14 -18.36 3.49 -37.79
CA THR A 14 -19.81 3.33 -37.88
C THR A 14 -20.40 4.13 -39.02
N ARG A 15 -19.81 5.29 -39.35
CA ARG A 15 -20.22 6.10 -40.50
C ARG A 15 -19.94 5.41 -41.83
N ASN A 16 -18.77 4.80 -41.97
CA ASN A 16 -18.38 4.09 -43.21
C ASN A 16 -19.04 2.71 -43.36
N PHE A 17 -19.33 2.08 -42.20
CA PHE A 17 -19.92 0.75 -42.13
C PHE A 17 -21.14 0.76 -41.17
N PRO A 18 -22.26 1.37 -41.56
CA PRO A 18 -23.46 1.43 -40.72
C PRO A 18 -23.90 0.05 -40.25
N LEU A 19 -24.35 -0.08 -39.01
CA LEU A 19 -24.73 -1.30 -38.28
C LEU A 19 -23.54 -2.22 -38.01
N ILE A 20 -22.80 -2.65 -39.05
CA ILE A 20 -21.68 -3.62 -38.91
C ILE A 20 -20.53 -3.00 -38.07
N GLY A 21 -20.25 -1.71 -38.24
CA GLY A 21 -19.22 -1.01 -37.47
C GLY A 21 -19.44 -1.02 -35.95
N ARG A 22 -20.67 -1.26 -35.51
CA ARG A 22 -21.01 -1.40 -34.07
C ARG A 22 -20.49 -2.69 -33.46
N SER A 23 -20.23 -3.74 -34.24
CA SER A 23 -19.63 -4.99 -33.77
C SER A 23 -18.25 -4.78 -33.15
N ARG A 24 -17.51 -3.76 -33.61
CA ARG A 24 -16.24 -3.36 -33.00
C ARG A 24 -16.41 -2.98 -31.53
N PHE A 25 -17.39 -2.15 -31.20
CA PHE A 25 -17.62 -1.73 -29.81
C PHE A 25 -18.06 -2.88 -28.92
N LEU A 26 -18.83 -3.82 -29.45
CA LEU A 26 -19.14 -5.06 -28.75
C LEU A 26 -17.88 -5.89 -28.50
N ALA A 27 -17.01 -6.03 -29.52
CA ALA A 27 -15.74 -6.75 -29.39
C ALA A 27 -14.79 -6.07 -28.38
N GLU A 28 -14.68 -4.74 -28.39
CA GLU A 28 -13.89 -3.98 -27.41
C GLU A 28 -14.44 -4.17 -25.97
N TRP A 29 -15.76 -4.22 -25.79
CA TRP A 29 -16.39 -4.47 -24.50
C TRP A 29 -16.15 -5.92 -24.00
N LEU A 30 -16.18 -6.91 -24.92
CA LEU A 30 -15.95 -8.32 -24.60
C LEU A 30 -14.47 -8.63 -24.37
N ARG A 31 -13.56 -7.93 -25.06
CA ARG A 31 -12.12 -8.22 -25.10
C ARG A 31 -11.49 -8.45 -23.72
N PRO A 32 -11.66 -7.58 -22.68
CA PRO A 32 -11.01 -7.81 -21.38
C PRO A 32 -11.48 -9.10 -20.72
N LYS A 33 -12.75 -9.49 -20.92
CA LYS A 33 -13.35 -10.71 -20.36
C LYS A 33 -12.85 -11.94 -21.09
N LEU A 34 -12.86 -11.91 -22.43
CA LEU A 34 -12.34 -13.01 -23.26
C LEU A 34 -10.85 -13.22 -22.99
N TYR A 35 -10.08 -12.13 -22.93
CA TYR A 35 -8.65 -12.21 -22.65
C TYR A 35 -8.38 -12.86 -21.30
N GLN A 36 -9.00 -12.39 -20.22
CA GLN A 36 -8.79 -12.87 -18.86
C GLN A 36 -9.15 -14.34 -18.65
N TYR A 37 -10.20 -14.82 -19.30
CA TYR A 37 -10.73 -16.17 -19.05
C TYR A 37 -10.27 -17.22 -20.06
N PHE A 38 -9.91 -16.83 -21.28
CA PHE A 38 -9.64 -17.78 -22.37
C PHE A 38 -8.27 -17.64 -23.04
N ILE A 39 -7.61 -16.49 -22.89
CA ILE A 39 -6.36 -16.20 -23.62
C ILE A 39 -5.20 -16.02 -22.65
N GLU A 40 -5.42 -15.35 -21.49
CA GLU A 40 -4.39 -15.10 -20.49
C GLU A 40 -3.77 -16.41 -19.99
N SER A 41 -2.45 -16.56 -20.07
CA SER A 41 -1.74 -17.68 -19.44
C SER A 41 -1.76 -17.55 -17.91
N ASP A 42 -1.36 -18.59 -17.21
CA ASP A 42 -1.32 -18.57 -15.75
C ASP A 42 -0.31 -17.55 -15.19
N THR A 43 0.72 -17.19 -15.96
CA THR A 43 1.84 -16.34 -15.52
C THR A 43 1.76 -14.89 -15.99
N ASP A 44 1.00 -14.56 -17.05
CA ASP A 44 1.08 -13.27 -17.78
C ASP A 44 0.14 -12.18 -17.28
N GLY A 45 -0.90 -12.50 -16.53
CA GLY A 45 -1.95 -11.54 -16.15
C GLY A 45 -1.45 -10.30 -15.43
N LYS A 46 -2.02 -9.13 -15.78
CA LYS A 46 -1.72 -7.82 -15.18
C LYS A 46 -2.98 -7.21 -14.56
N PRO A 47 -2.87 -6.54 -13.41
CA PRO A 47 -1.69 -6.33 -12.53
C PRO A 47 -1.28 -7.56 -11.71
N PHE A 48 -2.14 -8.59 -11.59
CA PHE A 48 -1.83 -9.88 -10.95
C PHE A 48 -2.09 -11.03 -11.92
N SER A 49 -1.11 -11.92 -12.05
CA SER A 49 -1.25 -13.14 -12.85
C SER A 49 -2.29 -14.08 -12.25
N ARG A 50 -2.74 -15.06 -13.05
CA ARG A 50 -3.73 -16.04 -12.63
C ARG A 50 -3.25 -16.91 -11.46
N ILE A 51 -1.95 -17.28 -11.41
CA ILE A 51 -1.36 -18.01 -10.28
C ILE A 51 -1.62 -17.27 -8.97
N PHE A 52 -1.28 -15.98 -8.88
CA PHE A 52 -1.47 -15.22 -7.64
C PHE A 52 -2.95 -15.04 -7.28
N ARG A 53 -3.83 -14.84 -8.26
CA ARG A 53 -5.27 -14.77 -7.99
C ARG A 53 -5.79 -16.11 -7.47
N SER A 54 -5.37 -17.23 -8.08
CA SER A 54 -5.79 -18.57 -7.70
C SER A 54 -5.36 -18.93 -6.28
N ILE A 55 -4.11 -18.65 -5.88
CA ILE A 55 -3.62 -18.85 -4.51
C ILE A 55 -4.50 -18.09 -3.50
N VAL A 56 -4.83 -16.83 -3.78
CA VAL A 56 -5.69 -16.05 -2.89
C VAL A 56 -7.08 -16.68 -2.77
N TYR A 57 -7.68 -17.07 -3.90
CA TYR A 57 -9.03 -17.67 -3.90
C TYR A 57 -9.08 -19.02 -3.18
N GLN A 58 -8.04 -19.85 -3.34
CA GLN A 58 -7.93 -21.14 -2.67
C GLN A 58 -7.77 -20.95 -1.16
N ARG A 59 -6.81 -20.13 -0.72
CA ARG A 59 -6.58 -19.83 0.70
C ARG A 59 -7.78 -19.18 1.36
N ALA A 60 -8.47 -18.26 0.68
CA ALA A 60 -9.65 -17.62 1.20
C ALA A 60 -10.82 -18.62 1.41
N LYS A 61 -10.89 -19.67 0.62
CA LYS A 61 -11.93 -20.72 0.72
C LYS A 61 -11.51 -21.89 1.62
N ASP A 62 -10.33 -21.84 2.22
CA ASP A 62 -9.75 -22.96 2.98
C ASP A 62 -9.67 -24.24 2.13
N ALA A 63 -9.35 -24.07 0.84
CA ALA A 63 -9.18 -25.14 -0.11
C ALA A 63 -7.70 -25.53 -0.24
N VAL A 64 -7.45 -26.74 -0.74
CA VAL A 64 -6.09 -27.22 -1.01
C VAL A 64 -5.37 -26.25 -1.96
N ASP A 65 -4.24 -25.69 -1.53
CA ASP A 65 -3.42 -24.73 -2.28
C ASP A 65 -2.11 -25.36 -2.84
N THR A 66 -2.00 -26.68 -2.80
CA THR A 66 -0.89 -27.41 -3.41
C THR A 66 -1.12 -27.66 -4.89
N ALA A 67 -0.06 -27.62 -5.68
CA ALA A 67 -0.10 -27.91 -7.11
C ALA A 67 0.73 -29.17 -7.43
N PRO A 68 0.24 -30.06 -8.33
CA PRO A 68 0.99 -31.22 -8.80
C PRO A 68 2.06 -30.82 -9.82
N PHE A 69 2.95 -31.74 -10.17
CA PHE A 69 4.00 -31.69 -11.18
C PHE A 69 5.17 -30.72 -10.94
N GLY A 70 5.15 -29.85 -9.92
CA GLY A 70 6.24 -28.95 -9.59
C GLY A 70 6.02 -27.51 -10.07
N THR A 71 7.12 -26.77 -10.35
CA THR A 71 7.06 -25.35 -10.67
C THR A 71 6.33 -25.07 -11.98
N LEU A 72 5.52 -24.00 -11.97
CA LEU A 72 4.85 -23.44 -13.16
C LEU A 72 5.61 -22.25 -13.74
N LEU A 73 6.68 -21.79 -13.08
CA LEU A 73 7.48 -20.65 -13.52
C LEU A 73 8.72 -21.14 -14.27
N ASP A 74 9.17 -20.40 -15.27
CA ASP A 74 10.49 -20.59 -15.83
C ASP A 74 11.53 -20.03 -14.83
N VAL A 75 12.29 -20.93 -14.23
CA VAL A 75 13.30 -20.57 -13.22
C VAL A 75 14.55 -19.91 -13.82
N TYR A 76 14.65 -19.88 -15.14
CA TYR A 76 15.73 -19.24 -15.87
C TYR A 76 15.34 -17.88 -16.46
N ASP A 77 14.06 -17.47 -16.34
CA ASP A 77 13.61 -16.16 -16.79
C ASP A 77 14.21 -15.02 -15.96
N ASP A 78 14.49 -13.90 -16.60
CA ASP A 78 14.93 -12.66 -15.97
C ASP A 78 13.94 -12.22 -14.89
N GLY A 79 14.48 -11.92 -13.72
CA GLY A 79 13.68 -11.48 -12.58
C GLY A 79 13.07 -12.60 -11.74
N TYR A 80 13.29 -13.88 -12.08
CA TYR A 80 12.91 -15.00 -11.21
C TYR A 80 13.62 -14.87 -9.87
N GLU A 81 12.89 -15.13 -8.78
CA GLU A 81 13.38 -14.97 -7.40
C GLU A 81 13.17 -16.25 -6.61
N TRP A 82 14.15 -16.58 -5.77
CA TRP A 82 14.09 -17.72 -4.85
C TRP A 82 14.79 -17.42 -3.53
N MET A 83 14.58 -18.24 -2.55
CA MET A 83 15.26 -18.21 -1.26
C MET A 83 16.08 -19.48 -1.05
N ASP A 84 17.10 -19.40 -0.21
CA ASP A 84 17.85 -20.57 0.20
C ASP A 84 17.03 -21.45 1.15
N HIS A 85 17.20 -22.77 1.01
CA HIS A 85 16.75 -23.73 1.99
C HIS A 85 17.94 -24.37 2.71
N SER A 86 17.73 -24.84 3.92
CA SER A 86 18.73 -25.55 4.71
C SER A 86 18.59 -27.07 4.56
N ILE A 87 19.70 -27.79 4.51
CA ILE A 87 19.71 -29.27 4.65
C ILE A 87 19.27 -29.70 6.06
N ALA A 88 19.30 -28.75 7.03
CA ALA A 88 18.85 -28.93 8.40
C ALA A 88 17.62 -28.02 8.63
N ALA A 89 16.62 -28.15 7.77
CA ALA A 89 15.34 -27.44 7.92
C ALA A 89 14.69 -27.77 9.28
N LEU A 90 13.93 -26.81 9.80
CA LEU A 90 13.18 -26.97 11.04
C LEU A 90 11.79 -27.55 10.75
N ASP A 91 11.15 -28.14 11.76
CA ASP A 91 9.72 -28.42 11.66
C ASP A 91 8.96 -27.08 11.71
N HIS A 92 8.07 -26.86 10.77
CA HIS A 92 7.28 -25.62 10.74
C HIS A 92 6.37 -25.46 11.98
N GLN A 93 6.06 -26.56 12.70
CA GLN A 93 5.31 -26.51 13.94
C GLN A 93 6.09 -25.85 15.09
N ASP A 94 7.42 -25.82 15.00
CA ASP A 94 8.29 -25.13 15.94
C ASP A 94 8.46 -23.63 15.65
N ILE A 95 7.86 -23.14 14.55
CA ILE A 95 7.89 -21.75 14.15
C ILE A 95 6.62 -21.04 14.62
N ASP A 96 6.76 -19.77 14.97
CA ASP A 96 5.62 -18.93 15.37
C ASP A 96 4.63 -18.73 14.19
N HIS A 97 3.39 -19.20 14.36
CA HIS A 97 2.30 -19.09 13.40
C HIS A 97 1.42 -17.83 13.61
N ASP A 98 1.74 -16.99 14.59
CA ASP A 98 1.11 -15.68 14.80
C ASP A 98 2.16 -14.61 15.15
N PRO A 99 3.16 -14.40 14.27
CA PRO A 99 4.27 -13.51 14.57
C PRO A 99 3.79 -12.07 14.72
N ARG A 100 4.13 -11.46 15.86
CA ARG A 100 3.76 -10.11 16.25
C ARG A 100 4.97 -9.20 16.35
N ILE A 101 4.74 -7.92 16.06
CA ILE A 101 5.74 -6.85 16.16
C ILE A 101 5.18 -5.74 17.04
N THR A 102 5.88 -5.39 18.09
CA THR A 102 5.57 -4.21 18.88
C THR A 102 5.86 -2.95 18.07
N VAL A 103 4.83 -2.16 17.79
CA VAL A 103 4.95 -0.84 17.16
C VAL A 103 4.77 0.22 18.24
N GLY A 104 5.77 1.07 18.39
CA GLY A 104 5.83 2.14 19.39
C GLY A 104 7.28 2.44 19.70
N GLY A 105 7.73 3.66 19.42
CA GLY A 105 9.05 4.17 19.76
C GLY A 105 9.11 4.69 21.19
N PRO A 106 10.24 5.35 21.56
CA PRO A 106 10.45 5.84 22.93
C PRO A 106 9.39 6.82 23.44
N ASP A 107 8.76 7.57 22.54
CA ASP A 107 7.73 8.58 22.88
C ASP A 107 6.29 8.02 22.84
N CYS A 108 6.12 6.74 22.53
CA CYS A 108 4.82 6.08 22.45
C CYS A 108 4.39 5.59 23.83
N LEU A 109 3.17 5.96 24.26
CA LEU A 109 2.63 5.54 25.56
C LEU A 109 1.73 4.29 25.47
N GLN A 110 1.24 3.97 24.28
CA GLN A 110 0.32 2.86 24.02
C GLN A 110 0.84 2.00 22.86
N PRO A 111 1.96 1.27 23.03
CA PRO A 111 2.49 0.42 21.99
C PRO A 111 1.48 -0.65 21.57
N TYR A 112 1.51 -1.06 20.29
CA TYR A 112 0.59 -2.03 19.72
C TYR A 112 1.32 -3.26 19.18
N GLU A 113 0.86 -4.45 19.60
CA GLU A 113 1.33 -5.74 19.10
C GLU A 113 0.66 -6.07 17.77
N CYS A 114 1.30 -5.68 16.68
CA CYS A 114 0.78 -5.76 15.33
C CYS A 114 1.15 -7.09 14.67
N SER A 115 0.22 -7.75 13.98
CA SER A 115 0.55 -8.88 13.10
C SER A 115 1.56 -8.47 12.04
N ILE A 116 2.41 -9.39 11.57
CA ILE A 116 3.33 -9.10 10.47
C ILE A 116 2.63 -8.91 9.11
N TYR A 117 1.33 -9.23 9.01
CA TYR A 117 0.56 -9.11 7.77
C TYR A 117 -0.82 -8.51 8.04
N ASN A 118 -1.12 -7.35 7.47
CA ASN A 118 -2.32 -6.57 7.78
C ASN A 118 -3.02 -6.07 6.52
N VAL A 119 -4.29 -5.64 6.68
CA VAL A 119 -5.03 -5.00 5.59
C VAL A 119 -4.50 -3.59 5.36
N SER A 120 -4.01 -3.33 4.15
CA SER A 120 -3.54 -2.01 3.72
C SER A 120 -4.68 -1.02 3.53
N ALA A 121 -4.34 0.26 3.47
CA ALA A 121 -5.25 1.39 3.33
C ALA A 121 -6.20 1.31 2.13
N MET A 122 -7.48 1.20 2.41
CA MET A 122 -8.57 1.22 1.41
C MET A 122 -9.78 1.92 2.01
N SER A 123 -10.13 3.10 1.49
CA SER A 123 -11.15 3.96 2.09
C SER A 123 -12.58 3.47 1.86
N TYR A 124 -13.45 3.68 2.85
CA TYR A 124 -14.90 3.66 2.64
C TYR A 124 -15.32 4.73 1.64
N GLY A 125 -16.13 4.34 0.68
CA GLY A 125 -16.48 5.13 -0.50
C GLY A 125 -15.69 4.72 -1.74
N SER A 126 -14.41 4.37 -1.63
CA SER A 126 -13.72 3.60 -2.68
C SER A 126 -14.17 2.15 -2.67
N LEU A 127 -14.26 1.54 -1.49
CA LEU A 127 -14.90 0.25 -1.24
C LEU A 127 -16.35 0.44 -0.78
N SER A 128 -17.17 -0.59 -1.00
CA SER A 128 -18.52 -0.69 -0.46
C SER A 128 -18.52 -0.87 1.07
N LYS A 129 -19.64 -0.53 1.72
CA LYS A 129 -19.83 -0.80 3.15
C LYS A 129 -19.68 -2.29 3.48
N ASN A 130 -20.18 -3.18 2.61
CA ASN A 130 -20.08 -4.63 2.81
C ASN A 130 -18.63 -5.10 2.75
N ALA A 131 -17.83 -4.54 1.82
CA ALA A 131 -16.40 -4.86 1.74
C ALA A 131 -15.63 -4.37 2.98
N VAL A 132 -15.90 -3.15 3.46
CA VAL A 132 -15.28 -2.61 4.70
C VAL A 132 -15.63 -3.48 5.90
N MET A 133 -16.93 -3.82 6.07
CA MET A 133 -17.37 -4.70 7.15
C MET A 133 -16.72 -6.08 7.10
N ALA A 134 -16.60 -6.66 5.91
CA ALA A 134 -15.99 -7.99 5.76
C ALA A 134 -14.47 -7.96 6.02
N LEU A 135 -13.77 -6.90 5.61
CA LEU A 135 -12.34 -6.72 5.92
C LEU A 135 -12.11 -6.55 7.42
N ASN A 136 -12.90 -5.68 8.09
CA ASN A 136 -12.76 -5.49 9.52
C ASN A 136 -13.18 -6.75 10.31
N GLY A 137 -14.27 -7.42 9.90
CA GLY A 137 -14.70 -8.68 10.52
C GLY A 137 -13.66 -9.79 10.35
N GLY A 138 -12.99 -9.88 9.20
CA GLY A 138 -11.87 -10.80 8.98
C GLY A 138 -10.66 -10.46 9.82
N ALA A 139 -10.36 -9.17 9.97
CA ALA A 139 -9.29 -8.67 10.85
C ALA A 139 -9.56 -9.03 12.32
N ALA A 140 -10.80 -8.84 12.78
CA ALA A 140 -11.22 -9.25 14.13
C ALA A 140 -11.07 -10.76 14.37
N LEU A 141 -11.51 -11.58 13.40
CA LEU A 141 -11.41 -13.05 13.49
C LEU A 141 -9.97 -13.55 13.47
N GLY A 142 -9.11 -12.92 12.67
CA GLY A 142 -7.71 -13.33 12.49
C GLY A 142 -6.71 -12.57 13.38
N GLY A 143 -7.18 -11.63 14.22
CA GLY A 143 -6.32 -10.87 15.14
C GLY A 143 -5.30 -9.97 14.44
N PHE A 144 -5.62 -9.37 13.30
CA PHE A 144 -4.75 -8.44 12.58
C PHE A 144 -5.43 -7.09 12.35
N ALA A 145 -4.67 -6.09 11.92
CA ALA A 145 -5.19 -4.73 11.80
C ALA A 145 -5.77 -4.42 10.41
N HIS A 146 -6.80 -3.56 10.40
CA HIS A 146 -7.42 -3.00 9.21
C HIS A 146 -7.12 -1.49 9.10
N ASN A 147 -6.38 -1.09 8.08
CA ASN A 147 -6.12 0.31 7.80
C ASN A 147 -7.34 0.94 7.10
N THR A 148 -7.89 2.01 7.68
CA THR A 148 -9.13 2.65 7.23
C THR A 148 -9.02 3.32 5.86
N GLY A 149 -7.81 3.60 5.39
CA GLY A 149 -7.59 4.49 4.27
C GLY A 149 -7.97 5.94 4.59
N GLU A 150 -7.77 6.83 3.63
CA GLU A 150 -7.91 8.28 3.80
C GLU A 150 -9.36 8.82 3.87
N GLY A 151 -10.36 7.95 3.90
CA GLY A 151 -11.78 8.32 3.86
C GLY A 151 -12.42 8.68 5.20
N GLY A 152 -11.67 8.63 6.29
CA GLY A 152 -12.18 8.71 7.66
C GLY A 152 -12.68 7.35 8.17
N ILE A 153 -12.98 7.30 9.48
CA ILE A 153 -13.58 6.13 10.12
C ILE A 153 -15.10 6.18 9.89
N SER A 154 -15.67 5.07 9.45
CA SER A 154 -17.11 4.89 9.27
C SER A 154 -17.68 3.90 10.29
N PRO A 155 -19.00 3.90 10.57
CA PRO A 155 -19.63 2.88 11.41
C PRO A 155 -19.38 1.44 10.93
N HIS A 156 -19.08 1.29 9.65
CA HIS A 156 -18.79 -0.01 9.04
C HIS A 156 -17.41 -0.56 9.42
N HIS A 157 -16.46 0.31 9.81
CA HIS A 157 -15.16 -0.08 10.35
C HIS A 157 -15.28 -0.59 11.79
N ASP A 158 -16.26 -0.11 12.57
CA ASP A 158 -16.42 -0.45 13.98
C ASP A 158 -17.31 -1.67 14.22
N LYS A 159 -18.09 -2.08 13.23
CA LYS A 159 -19.16 -3.06 13.40
C LYS A 159 -18.72 -4.41 14.01
N TYR A 160 -17.51 -4.87 13.68
CA TYR A 160 -17.00 -6.16 14.16
C TYR A 160 -15.87 -6.03 15.19
N GLY A 161 -15.48 -4.80 15.56
CA GLY A 161 -14.50 -4.54 16.62
C GLY A 161 -13.05 -4.93 16.27
N GLY A 162 -12.74 -5.12 15.00
CA GLY A 162 -11.36 -5.38 14.59
C GLY A 162 -10.47 -4.16 14.75
N ASP A 163 -9.20 -4.38 15.09
CA ASP A 163 -8.21 -3.33 15.30
C ASP A 163 -8.03 -2.45 14.06
N LEU A 164 -7.99 -1.14 14.26
CA LEU A 164 -7.92 -0.14 13.21
C LEU A 164 -6.57 0.59 13.22
N ILE A 165 -6.07 0.83 12.00
CA ILE A 165 -5.03 1.82 11.75
C ILE A 165 -5.72 3.01 11.09
N TYR A 166 -5.90 4.11 11.84
CA TYR A 166 -6.56 5.30 11.34
C TYR A 166 -5.63 6.06 10.39
N GLN A 167 -5.98 6.13 9.11
CA GLN A 167 -5.19 6.85 8.13
C GLN A 167 -5.75 8.26 7.88
N LEU A 168 -4.91 9.26 8.02
CA LEU A 168 -5.21 10.66 7.73
C LEU A 168 -4.51 11.07 6.42
N GLY A 169 -5.29 11.37 5.38
CA GLY A 169 -4.79 11.88 4.11
C GLY A 169 -4.77 13.40 4.03
N THR A 170 -4.34 13.92 2.88
CA THR A 170 -4.22 15.37 2.60
C THR A 170 -5.55 16.12 2.60
N GLY A 171 -6.68 15.42 2.47
CA GLY A 171 -8.03 15.98 2.59
C GLY A 171 -8.55 16.03 4.02
N TYR A 172 -7.84 15.48 5.00
CA TYR A 172 -8.19 15.40 6.44
C TYR A 172 -9.57 14.78 6.73
N PHE A 173 -10.11 13.95 5.85
CA PHE A 173 -11.43 13.35 6.01
C PHE A 173 -11.57 12.62 7.34
N GLY A 174 -12.68 12.84 8.03
CA GLY A 174 -12.93 12.37 9.39
C GLY A 174 -12.39 13.28 10.50
N SER A 175 -11.38 14.12 10.19
CA SER A 175 -10.82 15.16 11.07
C SER A 175 -10.70 16.51 10.36
N ARG A 176 -11.63 16.76 9.41
CA ARG A 176 -11.67 17.94 8.56
C ARG A 176 -12.65 18.96 9.11
N ALA A 177 -12.18 20.18 9.36
CA ALA A 177 -13.01 21.34 9.66
C ALA A 177 -13.81 21.82 8.44
N ALA A 178 -14.80 22.69 8.64
CA ALA A 178 -15.65 23.22 7.56
C ALA A 178 -14.85 24.00 6.50
N ASP A 179 -13.75 24.65 6.90
CA ASP A 179 -12.82 25.38 6.00
C ASP A 179 -11.87 24.44 5.23
N GLY A 180 -11.94 23.13 5.50
CA GLY A 180 -11.12 22.12 4.86
C GLY A 180 -9.75 21.90 5.49
N ASN A 181 -9.46 22.51 6.62
CA ASN A 181 -8.24 22.33 7.38
C ASN A 181 -8.33 21.16 8.38
N PHE A 182 -7.22 20.79 8.98
CA PHE A 182 -7.18 19.81 10.06
C PHE A 182 -7.86 20.36 11.33
N SER A 183 -8.74 19.57 11.95
CA SER A 183 -9.34 19.87 13.26
C SER A 183 -8.76 18.94 14.33
N PRO A 184 -8.01 19.50 15.30
CA PRO A 184 -7.50 18.76 16.46
C PRO A 184 -8.60 18.09 17.29
N GLU A 185 -9.74 18.75 17.43
CA GLU A 185 -10.89 18.29 18.23
C GLU A 185 -11.50 17.04 17.62
N LEU A 186 -11.83 17.10 16.31
CA LEU A 186 -12.38 15.95 15.58
C LEU A 186 -11.37 14.81 15.53
N PHE A 187 -10.08 15.12 15.37
CA PHE A 187 -9.04 14.09 15.37
C PHE A 187 -8.95 13.38 16.72
N LYS A 188 -8.95 14.13 17.85
CA LYS A 188 -8.95 13.59 19.21
C LYS A 188 -10.18 12.71 19.44
N GLU A 189 -11.37 13.16 19.00
CA GLU A 189 -12.61 12.36 19.07
C GLU A 189 -12.47 11.02 18.34
N ARG A 190 -11.94 11.03 17.10
CA ARG A 190 -11.74 9.79 16.31
C ARG A 190 -10.72 8.86 16.95
N CYS A 191 -9.65 9.40 17.52
CA CYS A 191 -8.62 8.62 18.20
C CYS A 191 -9.08 8.06 19.56
N ALA A 192 -10.15 8.60 20.15
CA ALA A 192 -10.75 8.04 21.39
C ALA A 192 -11.43 6.68 21.14
N ASN A 193 -11.73 6.32 19.90
CA ASN A 193 -12.23 5.00 19.55
C ASN A 193 -11.21 3.92 19.98
N HIS A 194 -11.67 2.96 20.80
CA HIS A 194 -10.82 1.91 21.38
C HIS A 194 -10.27 0.93 20.32
N ASN A 195 -10.92 0.80 19.16
CA ASN A 195 -10.45 -0.02 18.05
C ASN A 195 -9.27 0.63 17.33
N VAL A 196 -9.09 1.95 17.43
CA VAL A 196 -7.94 2.64 16.80
C VAL A 196 -6.69 2.35 17.63
N LYS A 197 -5.77 1.56 17.05
CA LYS A 197 -4.51 1.16 17.69
C LYS A 197 -3.31 1.95 17.17
N MET A 198 -3.32 2.34 15.92
CA MET A 198 -2.23 3.09 15.30
C MET A 198 -2.79 4.21 14.41
N ILE A 199 -1.97 5.20 14.12
CA ILE A 199 -2.31 6.34 13.27
C ILE A 199 -1.29 6.48 12.17
N GLU A 200 -1.76 6.56 10.93
CA GLU A 200 -0.91 6.67 9.74
C GLU A 200 -1.19 7.97 8.98
N LEU A 201 -0.22 8.88 8.92
CA LEU A 201 -0.30 10.10 8.10
C LEU A 201 0.12 9.76 6.66
N LYS A 202 -0.79 9.88 5.71
CA LYS A 202 -0.51 9.57 4.30
C LYS A 202 0.07 10.80 3.58
N LEU A 203 1.36 10.75 3.25
CA LEU A 203 2.03 11.74 2.41
C LEU A 203 1.81 11.48 0.92
N SER A 204 1.92 10.19 0.52
CA SER A 204 1.66 9.75 -0.85
C SER A 204 1.31 8.27 -0.90
N GLN A 205 0.92 7.77 -2.07
CA GLN A 205 0.66 6.35 -2.34
C GLN A 205 1.35 5.92 -3.64
N GLY A 206 1.72 4.64 -3.74
CA GLY A 206 2.49 4.12 -4.85
C GLY A 206 1.87 4.29 -6.23
N ALA A 207 0.56 4.08 -6.34
CA ALA A 207 -0.13 4.12 -7.63
C ALA A 207 -0.23 5.51 -8.28
N LYS A 208 -0.08 6.59 -7.51
CA LYS A 208 -0.14 7.97 -8.00
C LYS A 208 0.57 8.95 -7.05
N PRO A 209 1.89 8.82 -6.88
CA PRO A 209 2.64 9.73 -6.01
C PRO A 209 2.58 11.15 -6.56
N GLY A 210 2.42 12.13 -5.66
CA GLY A 210 2.30 13.54 -6.07
C GLY A 210 0.95 13.94 -6.66
N HIS A 211 -0.02 13.01 -6.70
CA HIS A 211 -1.39 13.26 -7.09
C HIS A 211 -2.33 13.00 -5.90
N GLY A 212 -3.26 13.89 -5.64
CA GLY A 212 -4.25 13.75 -4.58
C GLY A 212 -5.24 12.60 -4.81
N GLY A 213 -6.01 12.28 -3.77
CA GLY A 213 -7.10 11.30 -3.86
C GLY A 213 -8.21 11.77 -4.80
N ILE A 214 -8.83 10.82 -5.51
CA ILE A 214 -9.99 11.04 -6.38
C ILE A 214 -11.10 10.10 -5.94
N LEU A 215 -12.26 10.66 -5.55
CA LEU A 215 -13.49 9.90 -5.38
C LEU A 215 -14.54 10.47 -6.34
N PRO A 216 -14.94 9.73 -7.37
CA PRO A 216 -15.92 10.18 -8.35
C PRO A 216 -17.28 10.51 -7.71
N ALA A 217 -17.97 11.56 -8.20
CA ALA A 217 -19.26 12.03 -7.73
C ALA A 217 -20.31 10.90 -7.58
N LYS A 218 -20.33 9.96 -8.53
CA LYS A 218 -21.23 8.80 -8.52
C LYS A 218 -21.05 7.88 -7.31
N LYS A 219 -19.94 7.97 -6.59
CA LYS A 219 -19.64 7.20 -5.38
C LYS A 219 -19.93 7.98 -4.10
N VAL A 220 -20.18 9.27 -4.17
CA VAL A 220 -20.40 10.14 -3.00
C VAL A 220 -21.87 10.05 -2.60
N THR A 221 -22.17 9.12 -1.70
CA THR A 221 -23.49 9.00 -1.06
C THR A 221 -23.65 10.05 0.06
N GLU A 222 -24.86 10.21 0.58
CA GLU A 222 -25.13 11.10 1.72
C GLU A 222 -24.28 10.72 2.94
N GLU A 223 -24.16 9.44 3.25
CA GLU A 223 -23.34 8.93 4.35
C GLU A 223 -21.87 9.31 4.16
N ILE A 224 -21.32 9.08 2.96
CA ILE A 224 -19.92 9.44 2.64
C ILE A 224 -19.69 10.94 2.69
N SER A 225 -20.66 11.72 2.21
CA SER A 225 -20.65 13.18 2.29
C SER A 225 -20.53 13.66 3.74
N LYS A 226 -21.32 13.09 4.66
CA LYS A 226 -21.27 13.41 6.10
C LYS A 226 -19.94 13.00 6.74
N ILE A 227 -19.46 11.77 6.48
CA ILE A 227 -18.20 11.26 7.07
C ILE A 227 -17.00 12.09 6.61
N ARG A 228 -16.97 12.49 5.34
CA ARG A 228 -15.85 13.25 4.76
C ARG A 228 -15.96 14.76 4.91
N ASN A 229 -17.12 15.25 5.35
CA ASN A 229 -17.46 16.68 5.38
C ASN A 229 -17.24 17.34 4.01
N VAL A 230 -17.91 16.82 2.98
CA VAL A 230 -17.82 17.27 1.58
C VAL A 230 -19.20 17.32 0.92
N PRO A 231 -19.41 18.16 -0.11
CA PRO A 231 -20.68 18.23 -0.82
C PRO A 231 -21.01 16.93 -1.56
N MET A 232 -22.28 16.51 -1.50
CA MET A 232 -22.78 15.37 -2.26
C MET A 232 -22.85 15.68 -3.76
N GLY A 233 -22.67 14.66 -4.61
CA GLY A 233 -22.86 14.76 -6.07
C GLY A 233 -21.74 15.51 -6.81
N LYS A 234 -20.62 15.79 -6.16
CA LYS A 234 -19.41 16.36 -6.77
C LYS A 234 -18.23 15.42 -6.59
N ASP A 235 -17.28 15.48 -7.52
CA ASP A 235 -16.00 14.79 -7.38
C ASP A 235 -15.26 15.32 -6.14
N VAL A 236 -14.75 14.41 -5.31
CA VAL A 236 -13.97 14.77 -4.13
C VAL A 236 -12.50 14.62 -4.48
N LEU A 237 -11.80 15.72 -4.59
CA LEU A 237 -10.38 15.79 -4.89
C LEU A 237 -9.61 16.18 -3.61
N SER A 238 -8.62 15.40 -3.24
CA SER A 238 -7.69 15.76 -2.16
C SER A 238 -6.52 16.56 -2.73
N PRO A 239 -5.99 17.55 -1.98
CA PRO A 239 -4.76 18.24 -2.39
C PRO A 239 -3.58 17.25 -2.54
N PRO A 240 -2.56 17.56 -3.37
CA PRO A 240 -1.38 16.69 -3.51
C PRO A 240 -0.39 16.82 -2.33
N TYR A 241 -0.64 17.72 -1.38
CA TYR A 241 0.21 17.98 -0.20
C TYR A 241 -0.63 18.34 1.02
N HIS A 242 -0.05 18.22 2.21
CA HIS A 242 -0.66 18.64 3.46
C HIS A 242 -0.57 20.15 3.65
N LYS A 243 -1.68 20.76 4.07
CA LYS A 243 -1.71 22.20 4.40
C LYS A 243 -1.09 22.48 5.77
N ALA A 244 -1.14 21.52 6.70
CA ALA A 244 -0.68 21.67 8.08
C ALA A 244 0.85 21.85 8.21
N PHE A 245 1.61 21.41 7.21
CA PHE A 245 3.08 21.53 7.21
C PHE A 245 3.63 21.61 5.78
N THR A 246 4.82 22.18 5.63
CA THR A 246 5.48 22.39 4.33
C THR A 246 6.97 22.01 4.36
N THR A 247 7.50 21.64 5.51
CA THR A 247 8.90 21.29 5.71
C THR A 247 9.03 19.94 6.43
N PRO A 248 10.19 19.25 6.34
CA PRO A 248 10.45 18.05 7.11
C PRO A 248 10.30 18.23 8.64
N ILE A 249 10.76 19.36 9.18
CA ILE A 249 10.59 19.69 10.60
C ILE A 249 9.10 19.87 10.94
N GLY A 250 8.35 20.59 10.09
CA GLY A 250 6.90 20.76 10.27
C GLY A 250 6.14 19.43 10.23
N LEU A 251 6.55 18.49 9.38
CA LEU A 251 6.01 17.12 9.36
C LEU A 251 6.20 16.44 10.73
N LEU A 252 7.41 16.50 11.30
CA LEU A 252 7.71 15.84 12.57
C LEU A 252 6.96 16.51 13.73
N GLN A 253 6.85 17.82 13.73
CA GLN A 253 6.04 18.56 14.70
C GLN A 253 4.54 18.14 14.61
N PHE A 254 4.03 17.97 13.39
CA PHE A 254 2.66 17.49 13.19
C PHE A 254 2.46 16.05 13.67
N ILE A 255 3.44 15.15 13.46
CA ILE A 255 3.44 13.80 14.02
C ILE A 255 3.39 13.84 15.56
N LYS A 256 4.19 14.72 16.19
CA LYS A 256 4.15 14.91 17.65
C LYS A 256 2.77 15.36 18.11
N ILE A 257 2.18 16.36 17.46
CA ILE A 257 0.82 16.84 17.75
C ILE A 257 -0.20 15.69 17.67
N MET A 258 -0.13 14.89 16.59
CA MET A 258 -1.04 13.73 16.41
C MET A 258 -0.86 12.68 17.54
N ARG A 259 0.40 12.42 17.96
CA ARG A 259 0.68 11.51 19.08
C ARG A 259 0.09 12.04 20.39
N ASP A 260 0.30 13.31 20.69
CA ASP A 260 -0.23 13.95 21.91
C ASP A 260 -1.77 13.91 21.92
N LEU A 261 -2.42 14.26 20.80
CA LEU A 261 -3.89 14.27 20.65
C LEU A 261 -4.50 12.86 20.71
N SER A 262 -3.76 11.83 20.31
CA SER A 262 -4.23 10.44 20.34
C SER A 262 -4.06 9.75 21.69
N GLY A 263 -3.50 10.45 22.70
CA GLY A 263 -3.17 9.87 23.99
C GLY A 263 -1.93 8.98 23.97
N GLY A 264 -1.00 9.24 23.07
CA GLY A 264 0.29 8.52 22.98
C GLY A 264 0.24 7.21 22.20
N LYS A 265 -0.74 7.02 21.30
CA LYS A 265 -0.77 5.89 20.37
C LYS A 265 0.37 5.97 19.35
N PRO A 266 0.81 4.84 18.75
CA PRO A 266 1.81 4.86 17.69
C PRO A 266 1.37 5.72 16.50
N VAL A 267 2.22 6.66 16.09
CA VAL A 267 2.00 7.54 14.93
C VAL A 267 3.13 7.38 13.94
N GLY A 268 2.79 7.02 12.71
CA GLY A 268 3.72 6.94 11.60
C GLY A 268 3.23 7.68 10.37
N PHE A 269 3.97 7.56 9.28
CA PHE A 269 3.54 8.09 8.00
C PHE A 269 3.77 7.10 6.85
N LYS A 270 2.99 7.26 5.80
CA LYS A 270 3.07 6.47 4.57
C LYS A 270 3.51 7.33 3.39
N LEU A 271 4.45 6.80 2.60
CA LEU A 271 4.87 7.44 1.35
C LEU A 271 5.29 6.41 0.29
N CYS A 272 5.24 6.83 -0.97
CA CYS A 272 6.07 6.26 -2.03
C CYS A 272 7.36 7.07 -2.10
N ILE A 273 8.50 6.41 -2.12
CA ILE A 273 9.79 7.10 -2.27
C ILE A 273 9.83 7.72 -3.68
N GLY A 274 10.07 9.02 -3.73
CA GLY A 274 10.32 9.77 -4.95
C GLY A 274 11.78 10.24 -5.01
N LYS A 275 12.01 11.51 -4.72
CA LYS A 275 13.38 12.05 -4.60
C LYS A 275 14.02 11.54 -3.31
N LYS A 276 15.10 10.78 -3.45
CA LYS A 276 15.88 10.24 -2.33
C LYS A 276 16.32 11.32 -1.34
N SER A 277 16.73 12.48 -1.84
CA SER A 277 17.13 13.63 -1.00
C SER A 277 16.00 14.12 -0.07
N GLU A 278 14.73 14.07 -0.48
CA GLU A 278 13.62 14.50 0.37
C GLU A 278 13.42 13.54 1.56
N PHE A 279 13.54 12.22 1.34
CA PHE A 279 13.50 11.25 2.44
C PHE A 279 14.69 11.41 3.39
N LEU A 280 15.90 11.64 2.86
CA LEU A 280 17.08 11.93 3.69
C LEU A 280 16.90 13.23 4.48
N ALA A 281 16.22 14.25 3.92
CA ALA A 281 15.90 15.48 4.65
C ALA A 281 14.97 15.21 5.84
N ILE A 282 13.99 14.28 5.68
CA ILE A 282 13.14 13.86 6.80
C ILE A 282 13.97 13.12 7.86
N CYS A 283 14.86 12.21 7.48
CA CYS A 283 15.77 11.54 8.42
C CYS A 283 16.67 12.53 9.17
N LYS A 284 17.25 13.49 8.46
CA LYS A 284 18.06 14.55 9.08
C LYS A 284 17.24 15.40 10.05
N ALA A 285 16.01 15.75 9.70
CA ALA A 285 15.12 16.47 10.60
C ALA A 285 14.80 15.66 11.87
N MET A 286 14.64 14.33 11.78
CA MET A 286 14.46 13.45 12.94
C MET A 286 15.68 13.52 13.88
N VAL A 287 16.88 13.46 13.32
CA VAL A 287 18.14 13.60 14.11
C VAL A 287 18.22 14.98 14.76
N GLN A 288 17.88 16.03 14.02
CA GLN A 288 17.98 17.42 14.48
C GLN A 288 16.94 17.75 15.57
N THR A 289 15.73 17.25 15.46
CA THR A 289 14.62 17.58 16.38
C THR A 289 14.47 16.58 17.52
N GLY A 290 15.03 15.38 17.39
CA GLY A 290 14.78 14.24 18.27
C GLY A 290 13.39 13.62 18.11
N ILE A 291 12.48 14.21 17.33
CA ILE A 291 11.13 13.71 17.10
C ILE A 291 11.16 12.60 16.05
N LYS A 292 10.67 11.41 16.39
CA LYS A 292 10.65 10.24 15.50
C LYS A 292 9.22 9.73 15.31
N PRO A 293 8.83 9.30 14.11
CA PRO A 293 7.62 8.47 13.94
C PRO A 293 7.86 7.09 14.56
N ASP A 294 6.80 6.42 14.96
CA ASP A 294 6.88 5.05 15.48
C ASP A 294 7.06 4.03 14.33
N PHE A 295 6.56 4.38 13.16
CA PHE A 295 6.71 3.57 11.95
C PHE A 295 6.70 4.42 10.66
N ILE A 296 7.21 3.83 9.58
CA ILE A 296 7.14 4.39 8.23
C ILE A 296 6.64 3.31 7.28
N SER A 297 5.54 3.60 6.57
CA SER A 297 5.00 2.70 5.54
C SER A 297 5.57 3.09 4.17
N VAL A 298 6.36 2.20 3.58
CA VAL A 298 6.89 2.35 2.21
C VAL A 298 5.95 1.66 1.23
N ASP A 299 5.34 2.45 0.34
CA ASP A 299 4.43 1.97 -0.70
C ASP A 299 5.13 2.03 -2.07
N GLY A 300 5.29 0.90 -2.74
CA GLY A 300 5.95 0.83 -4.04
C GLY A 300 5.14 1.44 -5.18
N GLY A 301 5.82 1.89 -6.24
CA GLY A 301 5.20 2.44 -7.45
C GLY A 301 4.19 1.48 -8.10
N GLU A 302 4.33 0.17 -7.89
CA GLU A 302 3.37 -0.87 -8.28
C GLU A 302 2.12 -0.96 -7.39
N GLY A 303 1.96 -0.08 -6.42
CA GLY A 303 0.81 -0.02 -5.53
C GLY A 303 -0.53 0.10 -6.26
N GLY A 304 -1.64 -0.18 -5.57
CA GLY A 304 -2.99 -0.13 -6.13
C GLY A 304 -3.72 1.18 -5.85
N THR A 305 -4.72 1.47 -6.69
CA THR A 305 -5.65 2.58 -6.49
C THR A 305 -7.00 2.28 -7.11
N GLY A 306 -8.06 2.93 -6.65
CA GLY A 306 -9.38 2.86 -7.29
C GLY A 306 -9.50 3.75 -8.53
N ALA A 307 -8.74 4.84 -8.59
CA ALA A 307 -8.72 5.76 -9.73
C ALA A 307 -7.40 6.54 -9.77
N ALA A 308 -6.73 6.54 -10.90
CA ALA A 308 -5.54 7.34 -11.18
C ALA A 308 -5.40 7.57 -12.68
N PRO A 309 -4.75 8.67 -13.12
CA PRO A 309 -4.27 8.78 -14.48
C PRO A 309 -3.28 7.66 -14.80
N LEU A 310 -3.32 7.16 -16.03
CA LEU A 310 -2.56 5.98 -16.45
C LEU A 310 -1.04 6.20 -16.33
N GLU A 311 -0.57 7.38 -16.70
CA GLU A 311 0.84 7.75 -16.64
C GLU A 311 1.37 7.74 -15.20
N PHE A 312 0.56 8.18 -14.23
CA PHE A 312 0.93 8.10 -12.82
C PHE A 312 1.09 6.66 -12.35
N SER A 313 0.17 5.79 -12.75
CA SER A 313 0.22 4.38 -12.33
C SER A 313 1.36 3.59 -12.98
N ASN A 314 1.83 4.00 -14.16
CA ASN A 314 2.82 3.24 -14.92
C ASN A 314 4.23 3.85 -14.89
N SER A 315 4.37 5.15 -14.52
CA SER A 315 5.63 5.86 -14.77
C SER A 315 6.12 6.71 -13.60
N VAL A 316 5.39 6.77 -12.48
CA VAL A 316 5.73 7.66 -11.36
C VAL A 316 5.89 6.86 -10.06
N GLY A 317 6.93 7.15 -9.31
CA GLY A 317 7.25 6.53 -8.03
C GLY A 317 8.29 5.42 -8.14
N MET A 318 9.04 5.25 -7.06
CA MET A 318 10.07 4.21 -6.98
C MET A 318 9.40 2.84 -6.80
N PRO A 319 9.84 1.80 -7.52
CA PRO A 319 9.41 0.43 -7.27
C PRO A 319 9.65 0.01 -5.82
N PHE A 320 8.84 -0.93 -5.35
CA PHE A 320 8.78 -1.31 -3.94
C PHE A 320 10.12 -1.77 -3.37
N ARG A 321 10.83 -2.67 -4.06
CA ARG A 321 12.08 -3.25 -3.53
C ARG A 321 13.16 -2.20 -3.36
N GLU A 322 13.34 -1.36 -4.35
CA GLU A 322 14.30 -0.25 -4.36
C GLU A 322 13.95 0.79 -3.29
N GLY A 323 12.65 1.12 -3.16
CA GLY A 323 12.16 2.06 -2.16
C GLY A 323 12.33 1.57 -0.73
N LEU A 324 12.02 0.29 -0.48
CA LEU A 324 12.16 -0.32 0.84
C LEU A 324 13.64 -0.46 1.25
N ALA A 325 14.50 -0.96 0.34
CA ALA A 325 15.93 -1.07 0.60
C ALA A 325 16.54 0.29 0.90
N PHE A 326 16.22 1.30 0.10
CA PHE A 326 16.68 2.66 0.33
C PHE A 326 16.21 3.24 1.66
N ALA A 327 14.94 3.04 2.04
CA ALA A 327 14.40 3.51 3.32
C ALA A 327 15.08 2.83 4.51
N PHE A 328 15.28 1.51 4.44
CA PHE A 328 16.00 0.75 5.46
C PHE A 328 17.43 1.26 5.65
N ASP A 329 18.16 1.41 4.53
CA ASP A 329 19.54 1.87 4.56
C ASP A 329 19.64 3.33 5.05
N ALA A 330 18.74 4.23 4.61
CA ALA A 330 18.69 5.60 5.10
C ALA A 330 18.49 5.67 6.63
N LEU A 331 17.52 4.91 7.16
CA LEU A 331 17.29 4.84 8.60
C LEU A 331 18.47 4.24 9.35
N THR A 332 19.13 3.24 8.79
CA THR A 332 20.34 2.63 9.35
C THR A 332 21.51 3.63 9.34
N GLY A 333 21.72 4.33 8.22
CA GLY A 333 22.76 5.33 8.07
C GLY A 333 22.63 6.52 9.00
N PHE A 334 21.40 6.90 9.38
CA PHE A 334 21.13 7.93 10.40
C PHE A 334 20.93 7.37 11.83
N ASP A 335 21.20 6.09 12.08
CA ASP A 335 21.00 5.41 13.39
C ASP A 335 19.57 5.51 13.94
N LEU A 336 18.57 5.51 13.05
CA LEU A 336 17.16 5.66 13.37
C LEU A 336 16.37 4.34 13.34
N LYS A 337 16.85 3.30 12.60
CA LYS A 337 16.10 2.06 12.32
C LYS A 337 15.67 1.31 13.57
N LYS A 338 16.45 1.38 14.65
CA LYS A 338 16.16 0.71 15.92
C LYS A 338 14.86 1.19 16.58
N ASP A 339 14.51 2.46 16.39
CA ASP A 339 13.37 3.12 17.02
C ASP A 339 12.13 3.16 16.09
N ILE A 340 12.31 2.88 14.79
CA ILE A 340 11.29 3.05 13.75
C ILE A 340 11.03 1.72 13.05
N LYS A 341 9.77 1.26 13.03
CA LYS A 341 9.36 0.08 12.26
C LYS A 341 9.09 0.43 10.81
N LEU A 342 9.55 -0.42 9.87
CA LEU A 342 9.25 -0.30 8.45
C LEU A 342 8.10 -1.21 8.05
N LEU A 343 7.05 -0.61 7.50
CA LEU A 343 5.89 -1.32 6.98
C LEU A 343 5.98 -1.35 5.45
N ALA A 344 5.89 -2.53 4.88
CA ALA A 344 6.07 -2.78 3.45
C ALA A 344 4.72 -2.91 2.72
N SER A 345 4.50 -2.14 1.66
CA SER A 345 3.30 -2.18 0.82
C SER A 345 3.68 -2.18 -0.67
N GLY A 346 3.35 -3.25 -1.38
CA GLY A 346 3.67 -3.39 -2.82
C GLY A 346 3.46 -4.81 -3.33
N LYS A 347 2.23 -5.15 -3.72
CA LYS A 347 1.85 -6.48 -4.25
C LYS A 347 2.25 -7.67 -3.35
N ILE A 348 2.11 -7.53 -2.03
CA ILE A 348 2.33 -8.63 -1.08
C ILE A 348 1.12 -9.57 -1.12
N VAL A 349 1.30 -10.82 -1.55
CA VAL A 349 0.22 -11.80 -1.81
C VAL A 349 0.46 -13.14 -1.13
N THR A 350 1.72 -13.60 -1.06
CA THR A 350 2.10 -14.95 -0.59
C THR A 350 3.08 -14.86 0.57
N GLY A 351 3.29 -15.99 1.26
CA GLY A 351 4.34 -16.12 2.29
C GLY A 351 5.74 -15.77 1.76
N PHE A 352 6.06 -16.13 0.51
CA PHE A 352 7.32 -15.73 -0.11
C PHE A 352 7.45 -14.21 -0.30
N HIS A 353 6.35 -13.51 -0.63
CA HIS A 353 6.39 -12.04 -0.71
C HIS A 353 6.63 -11.40 0.66
N ILE A 354 6.09 -11.97 1.75
CA ILE A 354 6.39 -11.54 3.13
C ILE A 354 7.87 -11.80 3.42
N TYR A 355 8.36 -13.03 3.21
CA TYR A 355 9.76 -13.42 3.42
C TYR A 355 10.72 -12.46 2.71
N ARG A 356 10.47 -12.20 1.43
CA ARG A 356 11.26 -11.27 0.61
C ARG A 356 11.24 -9.83 1.15
N ALA A 357 10.09 -9.35 1.62
CA ALA A 357 9.99 -8.01 2.19
C ALA A 357 10.77 -7.88 3.50
N LEU A 358 10.70 -8.90 4.37
CA LEU A 358 11.49 -8.97 5.60
C LEU A 358 13.00 -9.04 5.27
N ALA A 359 13.39 -9.84 4.28
CA ALA A 359 14.78 -9.93 3.83
C ALA A 359 15.35 -8.57 3.39
N ILE A 360 14.56 -7.71 2.76
CA ILE A 360 14.98 -6.35 2.38
C ILE A 360 15.11 -5.42 3.59
N GLY A 361 14.31 -5.64 4.65
CA GLY A 361 14.37 -4.87 5.89
C GLY A 361 13.01 -4.37 6.41
N ALA A 362 11.89 -4.90 5.90
CA ALA A 362 10.57 -4.65 6.50
C ALA A 362 10.43 -5.35 7.86
N ASP A 363 9.65 -4.75 8.75
CA ASP A 363 9.21 -5.39 9.99
C ASP A 363 7.79 -5.96 9.83
N ILE A 364 6.94 -5.31 9.05
CA ILE A 364 5.52 -5.62 8.87
C ILE A 364 5.15 -5.47 7.39
N CYS A 365 4.18 -6.24 6.93
CA CYS A 365 3.66 -6.19 5.57
C CYS A 365 2.20 -5.76 5.51
N TYR A 366 1.86 -4.98 4.48
CA TYR A 366 0.52 -4.55 4.13
C TYR A 366 0.04 -5.18 2.82
N SER A 367 -1.23 -5.57 2.77
CA SER A 367 -1.89 -6.05 1.56
C SER A 367 -3.25 -5.41 1.34
N ALA A 368 -3.43 -4.80 0.16
CA ALA A 368 -4.72 -4.24 -0.25
C ALA A 368 -5.43 -5.18 -1.24
N ARG A 369 -4.87 -5.33 -2.44
CA ARG A 369 -5.55 -6.03 -3.55
C ARG A 369 -5.71 -7.52 -3.30
N ALA A 370 -4.76 -8.19 -2.61
CA ALA A 370 -4.95 -9.58 -2.26
C ALA A 370 -6.08 -9.76 -1.24
N MET A 371 -6.21 -8.86 -0.25
CA MET A 371 -7.37 -8.85 0.66
C MET A 371 -8.69 -8.57 -0.08
N MET A 372 -8.69 -7.70 -1.11
CA MET A 372 -9.85 -7.55 -1.99
C MET A 372 -10.19 -8.83 -2.77
N MET A 373 -9.18 -9.56 -3.24
CA MET A 373 -9.38 -10.86 -3.92
C MET A 373 -9.95 -11.89 -2.96
N ALA A 374 -9.53 -11.90 -1.69
CA ALA A 374 -10.13 -12.75 -0.65
C ALA A 374 -11.62 -12.44 -0.44
N LEU A 375 -12.05 -11.19 -0.61
CA LEU A 375 -13.47 -10.81 -0.66
C LEU A 375 -14.21 -11.33 -1.92
N GLY A 376 -13.48 -11.75 -2.95
CA GLY A 376 -14.04 -12.18 -4.23
C GLY A 376 -13.85 -11.18 -5.39
N CYS A 377 -12.92 -10.23 -5.29
CA CYS A 377 -12.55 -9.38 -6.42
C CYS A 377 -11.97 -10.23 -7.57
N ILE A 378 -12.52 -10.07 -8.77
CA ILE A 378 -12.14 -10.81 -9.98
C ILE A 378 -11.20 -10.01 -10.90
N GLN A 379 -10.64 -8.91 -10.44
CA GLN A 379 -9.79 -8.03 -11.26
C GLN A 379 -10.52 -7.48 -12.51
N ALA A 380 -11.79 -7.11 -12.36
CA ALA A 380 -12.60 -6.57 -13.48
C ALA A 380 -12.15 -5.16 -13.94
N LEU A 381 -11.28 -4.48 -13.19
CA LEU A 381 -10.74 -3.13 -13.46
C LEU A 381 -11.81 -2.04 -13.64
N GLU A 382 -12.94 -2.16 -12.94
CA GLU A 382 -14.05 -1.20 -12.96
C GLU A 382 -14.20 -0.38 -11.67
N CYS A 383 -13.13 -0.31 -10.86
CA CYS A 383 -13.17 0.33 -9.55
C CYS A 383 -13.50 1.83 -9.58
N ASN A 384 -13.18 2.51 -10.68
CA ASN A 384 -13.43 3.96 -10.87
C ASN A 384 -14.83 4.28 -11.43
N LYS A 385 -15.60 3.29 -11.89
CA LYS A 385 -16.87 3.50 -12.60
C LYS A 385 -18.11 3.32 -11.74
N ASN A 386 -17.97 2.83 -10.49
CA ASN A 386 -19.08 2.39 -9.62
C ASN A 386 -19.85 1.17 -10.12
N THR A 387 -19.28 0.41 -11.05
CA THR A 387 -19.89 -0.78 -11.74
C THR A 387 -19.21 -2.07 -11.37
N CYS A 388 -18.52 -2.15 -10.24
CA CYS A 388 -17.83 -3.36 -9.79
C CYS A 388 -18.81 -4.55 -9.69
N PRO A 389 -18.67 -5.60 -10.52
CA PRO A 389 -19.68 -6.64 -10.65
C PRO A 389 -19.78 -7.57 -9.42
N VAL A 390 -18.78 -7.52 -8.53
CA VAL A 390 -18.70 -8.36 -7.31
C VAL A 390 -18.99 -7.59 -6.02
N GLY A 391 -19.46 -6.34 -6.11
CA GLY A 391 -19.87 -5.55 -4.94
C GLY A 391 -18.74 -5.03 -4.07
N VAL A 392 -17.47 -5.19 -4.44
CA VAL A 392 -16.31 -4.77 -3.63
C VAL A 392 -16.07 -3.26 -3.74
N ALA A 393 -15.93 -2.73 -4.94
CA ALA A 393 -15.54 -1.34 -5.19
C ALA A 393 -16.68 -0.52 -5.81
N THR A 394 -17.88 -0.64 -5.27
CA THR A 394 -19.10 0.06 -5.71
C THR A 394 -19.93 0.47 -4.51
N ASN A 395 -20.70 1.56 -4.65
CA ASN A 395 -21.72 1.98 -3.70
C ASN A 395 -23.14 1.80 -4.26
N ASP A 396 -23.29 1.09 -5.39
CA ASP A 396 -24.58 0.68 -5.93
C ASP A 396 -25.17 -0.47 -5.08
N PRO A 397 -26.36 -0.26 -4.46
CA PRO A 397 -27.00 -1.27 -3.61
C PRO A 397 -27.27 -2.59 -4.32
N HIS A 398 -27.59 -2.56 -5.62
CA HIS A 398 -27.87 -3.76 -6.41
C HIS A 398 -26.63 -4.64 -6.62
N LEU A 399 -25.45 -4.01 -6.72
CA LEU A 399 -24.20 -4.74 -6.87
C LEU A 399 -23.62 -5.13 -5.51
N MET A 400 -23.75 -4.26 -4.49
CA MET A 400 -23.26 -4.54 -3.12
C MET A 400 -23.88 -5.79 -2.49
N ARG A 401 -25.17 -6.07 -2.77
CA ARG A 401 -25.88 -7.25 -2.23
C ARG A 401 -25.20 -8.57 -2.56
N GLY A 402 -24.43 -8.62 -3.65
CA GLY A 402 -23.67 -9.82 -4.04
C GLY A 402 -22.50 -10.14 -3.10
N LEU A 403 -22.07 -9.19 -2.27
CA LEU A 403 -21.02 -9.39 -1.27
C LEU A 403 -21.67 -9.69 0.09
N VAL A 404 -21.75 -10.99 0.45
CA VAL A 404 -22.29 -11.47 1.72
C VAL A 404 -21.22 -11.36 2.79
N VAL A 405 -21.38 -10.44 3.74
CA VAL A 405 -20.36 -10.07 4.73
C VAL A 405 -19.89 -11.26 5.57
N ASP A 406 -20.83 -12.12 6.04
CA ASP A 406 -20.49 -13.23 6.92
C ASP A 406 -19.61 -14.29 6.25
N ASP A 407 -19.86 -14.60 4.97
CA ASP A 407 -18.97 -15.45 4.19
C ASP A 407 -17.61 -14.77 3.94
N LYS A 408 -17.62 -13.49 3.58
CA LYS A 408 -16.40 -12.80 3.17
C LYS A 408 -15.45 -12.48 4.32
N LYS A 409 -15.96 -12.18 5.52
CA LYS A 409 -15.09 -11.98 6.70
C LYS A 409 -14.30 -13.25 7.04
N THR A 410 -14.95 -14.43 6.94
CA THR A 410 -14.29 -15.72 7.15
C THR A 410 -13.21 -15.97 6.09
N ARG A 411 -13.49 -15.66 4.82
CA ARG A 411 -12.50 -15.79 3.73
C ARG A 411 -11.28 -14.89 3.93
N VAL A 412 -11.47 -13.69 4.41
CA VAL A 412 -10.36 -12.77 4.72
C VAL A 412 -9.49 -13.32 5.86
N ALA A 413 -10.10 -13.86 6.92
CA ALA A 413 -9.39 -14.49 8.01
C ALA A 413 -8.62 -15.75 7.56
N HIS A 414 -9.24 -16.62 6.76
CA HIS A 414 -8.58 -17.81 6.19
C HIS A 414 -7.39 -17.41 5.31
N PHE A 415 -7.57 -16.46 4.40
CA PHE A 415 -6.48 -15.99 3.54
C PHE A 415 -5.29 -15.46 4.35
N HIS A 416 -5.54 -14.70 5.42
CA HIS A 416 -4.49 -14.24 6.32
C HIS A 416 -3.77 -15.43 6.98
N LYS A 417 -4.52 -16.32 7.64
CA LYS A 417 -3.99 -17.49 8.35
C LYS A 417 -3.11 -18.37 7.45
N GLU A 418 -3.63 -18.77 6.28
CA GLU A 418 -2.91 -19.63 5.36
C GLU A 418 -1.68 -18.94 4.72
N THR A 419 -1.71 -17.60 4.60
CA THR A 419 -0.55 -16.84 4.13
C THR A 419 0.54 -16.75 5.19
N ILE A 420 0.19 -16.57 6.48
CA ILE A 420 1.14 -16.61 7.59
C ILE A 420 1.71 -18.02 7.74
N LYS A 421 0.88 -19.07 7.65
CA LYS A 421 1.35 -20.48 7.68
C LYS A 421 2.38 -20.72 6.58
N SER A 422 2.09 -20.32 5.35
CA SER A 422 3.04 -20.44 4.23
C SER A 422 4.35 -19.67 4.49
N PHE A 423 4.30 -18.52 5.14
CA PHE A 423 5.50 -17.80 5.57
C PHE A 423 6.31 -18.61 6.62
N ALA A 424 5.65 -19.16 7.64
CA ALA A 424 6.28 -19.97 8.67
C ALA A 424 6.96 -21.24 8.08
N GLU A 425 6.29 -21.91 7.13
CA GLU A 425 6.86 -23.04 6.39
C GLU A 425 8.14 -22.66 5.63
N LEU A 426 8.16 -21.49 4.96
CA LEU A 426 9.34 -21.00 4.26
C LEU A 426 10.48 -20.61 5.24
N GLN A 427 10.14 -19.99 6.37
CA GLN A 427 11.10 -19.69 7.43
C GLN A 427 11.73 -20.98 7.99
N ALA A 428 10.91 -21.99 8.26
CA ALA A 428 11.39 -23.32 8.71
C ALA A 428 12.30 -23.98 7.67
N ALA A 429 11.94 -23.93 6.38
CA ALA A 429 12.74 -24.46 5.29
C ALA A 429 14.11 -23.77 5.19
N SER A 430 14.24 -22.49 5.55
CA SER A 430 15.54 -21.80 5.63
C SER A 430 16.41 -22.24 6.81
N GLY A 431 15.88 -23.02 7.75
CA GLY A 431 16.56 -23.35 9.01
C GLY A 431 16.60 -22.18 10.02
N PHE A 432 15.80 -21.13 9.81
CA PHE A 432 15.75 -19.97 10.68
C PHE A 432 14.69 -20.12 11.77
N LYS A 433 15.13 -20.11 13.02
CA LYS A 433 14.23 -20.23 14.18
C LYS A 433 13.43 -18.95 14.42
N ILE A 434 14.05 -17.80 14.19
CA ILE A 434 13.44 -16.50 14.39
C ILE A 434 13.53 -15.67 13.11
N ARG A 435 12.52 -14.83 12.85
CA ARG A 435 12.42 -14.02 11.62
C ARG A 435 13.55 -13.00 11.44
N GLU A 436 14.16 -12.55 12.55
CA GLU A 436 15.28 -11.61 12.55
C GLU A 436 16.55 -12.19 11.89
N GLN A 437 16.60 -13.48 11.66
CA GLN A 437 17.68 -14.15 10.89
C GLN A 437 17.50 -13.96 9.38
N ILE A 438 16.27 -13.68 8.92
CA ILE A 438 15.98 -13.40 7.50
C ILE A 438 16.63 -12.06 7.11
N ASN A 439 17.47 -12.08 6.09
CA ASN A 439 18.21 -10.91 5.63
C ASN A 439 18.44 -10.97 4.11
N ARG A 440 19.04 -9.92 3.54
CA ARG A 440 19.25 -9.81 2.08
C ARG A 440 20.08 -10.96 1.48
N SER A 441 20.94 -11.63 2.25
CA SER A 441 21.70 -12.77 1.74
C SER A 441 20.86 -14.05 1.55
N SER A 442 19.64 -14.08 2.10
CA SER A 442 18.74 -15.24 2.04
C SER A 442 17.90 -15.32 0.77
N VAL A 443 17.93 -14.30 -0.10
CA VAL A 443 17.10 -14.22 -1.30
C VAL A 443 17.96 -13.92 -2.51
N TYR A 444 17.69 -14.63 -3.59
CA TYR A 444 18.35 -14.47 -4.89
C TYR A 444 17.39 -13.96 -5.94
N ARG A 445 17.95 -13.29 -6.94
CA ARG A 445 17.24 -12.88 -8.15
C ARG A 445 18.09 -13.18 -9.37
N ARG A 446 17.46 -13.76 -10.36
CA ARG A 446 18.05 -13.89 -11.69
C ARG A 446 18.11 -12.53 -12.36
N ILE A 447 19.30 -12.16 -12.81
CA ILE A 447 19.55 -10.86 -13.47
C ILE A 447 19.44 -11.01 -14.97
N ASP A 448 19.99 -12.10 -15.49
CA ASP A 448 19.93 -12.54 -16.87
C ASP A 448 20.02 -14.07 -16.93
N THR A 449 20.07 -14.64 -18.13
CA THR A 449 20.11 -16.09 -18.36
C THR A 449 21.34 -16.77 -17.72
N GLU A 450 22.43 -16.04 -17.52
CA GLU A 450 23.71 -16.59 -17.01
C GLU A 450 23.97 -16.22 -15.55
N HIS A 451 23.42 -15.09 -15.06
CA HIS A 451 23.77 -14.53 -13.76
C HIS A 451 22.58 -14.46 -12.80
N ALA A 452 22.83 -14.83 -11.57
CA ALA A 452 21.95 -14.57 -10.44
C ALA A 452 22.73 -13.84 -9.34
N LYS A 453 22.05 -12.94 -8.62
CA LYS A 453 22.64 -12.19 -7.51
C LYS A 453 21.79 -12.30 -6.27
N ARG A 454 22.44 -12.33 -5.12
CA ARG A 454 21.76 -12.17 -3.84
C ARG A 454 21.26 -10.75 -3.67
N TYR A 455 20.30 -10.57 -2.80
CA TYR A 455 19.77 -9.25 -2.54
C TYR A 455 20.77 -8.30 -1.87
N ASP A 456 21.74 -8.81 -1.09
CA ASP A 456 22.81 -7.97 -0.52
C ASP A 456 23.83 -7.49 -1.59
N GLU A 457 23.93 -8.18 -2.73
CA GLU A 457 24.71 -7.71 -3.88
C GLU A 457 23.93 -6.70 -4.74
N ILE A 458 22.58 -6.86 -4.82
CA ILE A 458 21.70 -5.94 -5.57
C ILE A 458 21.45 -4.66 -4.76
N TYR A 459 21.25 -4.81 -3.46
CA TYR A 459 20.98 -3.76 -2.48
C TYR A 459 22.03 -3.80 -1.36
N PRO A 460 23.28 -3.36 -1.60
CA PRO A 460 24.33 -3.41 -0.59
C PRO A 460 23.95 -2.61 0.66
N TYR A 461 24.22 -3.19 1.83
CA TYR A 461 24.05 -2.48 3.10
C TYR A 461 25.02 -1.31 3.22
N ILE A 462 24.57 -0.26 3.89
CA ILE A 462 25.48 0.83 4.30
C ILE A 462 25.80 0.72 5.80
N PRO A 463 26.99 1.22 6.23
CA PRO A 463 27.36 1.18 7.64
C PRO A 463 26.38 1.98 8.51
N LYS A 464 26.08 1.46 9.70
CA LYS A 464 25.26 2.15 10.68
C LYS A 464 25.89 3.51 11.05
N GLY A 465 25.09 4.57 11.08
CA GLY A 465 25.52 5.92 11.44
C GLY A 465 26.35 6.66 10.38
N CYS A 466 26.61 6.06 9.22
CA CYS A 466 27.49 6.65 8.20
C CYS A 466 26.93 7.94 7.55
N LEU A 467 25.66 8.24 7.70
CA LEU A 467 25.03 9.45 7.17
C LEU A 467 24.94 10.60 8.19
N LEU A 468 25.45 10.40 9.41
CA LEU A 468 25.48 11.42 10.46
C LEU A 468 26.57 12.46 10.20
N GLU A 469 27.71 12.06 9.63
CA GLU A 469 28.83 12.93 9.32
C GLU A 469 29.15 12.88 7.82
N GLN A 470 29.43 14.05 7.23
CA GLN A 470 29.69 14.16 5.78
C GLN A 470 30.91 13.33 5.32
N ARG A 471 31.94 13.19 6.15
CA ARG A 471 33.17 12.41 5.83
C ARG A 471 32.92 10.89 5.76
N SER A 472 31.89 10.36 6.42
CA SER A 472 31.57 8.93 6.48
C SER A 472 30.51 8.51 5.46
N VAL A 473 29.99 9.45 4.65
CA VAL A 473 28.98 9.16 3.62
C VAL A 473 29.58 8.31 2.51
N PRO A 474 29.02 7.11 2.21
CA PRO A 474 29.47 6.28 1.10
C PRO A 474 29.37 7.03 -0.25
N ASP A 475 30.29 6.76 -1.17
CA ASP A 475 30.36 7.45 -2.48
C ASP A 475 29.05 7.39 -3.26
N SER A 476 28.38 6.24 -3.25
CA SER A 476 27.09 6.03 -3.91
C SER A 476 25.94 6.89 -3.33
N TRP A 477 26.12 7.45 -2.12
CA TRP A 477 25.12 8.28 -1.44
C TRP A 477 25.47 9.77 -1.47
N LYS A 478 26.71 10.15 -1.77
CA LYS A 478 27.17 11.55 -1.77
C LYS A 478 26.29 12.46 -2.59
N TYR A 479 25.88 12.04 -3.80
CA TYR A 479 25.00 12.82 -4.66
C TYR A 479 23.70 13.25 -3.97
N TYR A 480 23.05 12.33 -3.27
CA TYR A 480 21.79 12.60 -2.57
C TYR A 480 21.98 13.43 -1.31
N CYS A 481 23.09 13.25 -0.60
CA CYS A 481 23.41 13.99 0.61
C CYS A 481 23.88 15.41 0.29
N CYS A 482 24.64 15.66 -0.79
CA CYS A 482 25.06 16.99 -1.21
C CYS A 482 23.87 17.92 -1.49
N LEU A 483 22.79 17.41 -2.07
CA LEU A 483 21.57 18.17 -2.31
C LEU A 483 20.91 18.68 -1.01
N LEU A 484 21.15 18.01 0.12
CA LEU A 484 20.65 18.44 1.43
C LEU A 484 21.37 19.67 1.98
N TYR A 485 22.62 19.92 1.56
CA TYR A 485 23.43 21.02 2.05
C TYR A 485 23.45 22.25 1.12
N THR A 486 23.08 22.07 -0.14
CA THR A 486 23.24 23.08 -1.19
C THR A 486 21.96 23.56 -1.84
N SER A 487 20.83 22.90 -1.62
CA SER A 487 19.55 23.30 -2.25
C SER A 487 18.63 23.96 -1.24
N PRO A 488 18.27 25.24 -1.44
CA PRO A 488 17.08 25.78 -0.81
C PRO A 488 15.85 24.95 -1.21
N SER A 489 14.84 24.90 -0.34
CA SER A 489 13.56 24.26 -0.65
C SER A 489 13.07 24.71 -2.04
N PRO A 490 12.40 23.83 -2.82
CA PRO A 490 11.79 24.25 -4.09
C PRO A 490 10.94 25.53 -3.98
N ARG A 491 10.44 25.84 -2.78
CA ARG A 491 9.71 27.09 -2.50
C ARG A 491 10.63 28.31 -2.27
N ASP A 492 11.90 28.11 -1.92
CA ASP A 492 12.84 29.24 -1.78
C ASP A 492 13.31 29.75 -3.15
N ARG A 493 13.25 28.93 -4.20
CA ARG A 493 13.52 29.34 -5.59
C ARG A 493 12.54 30.37 -6.12
N THR A 494 11.33 30.46 -5.59
CA THR A 494 10.33 31.44 -6.02
C THR A 494 10.52 32.81 -5.35
N ARG A 495 11.30 32.90 -4.26
CA ARG A 495 11.62 34.17 -3.60
C ARG A 495 12.89 34.86 -4.10
N SER A 496 13.73 34.17 -4.87
CA SER A 496 15.01 34.72 -5.35
C SER A 496 14.97 35.38 -6.74
N ARG A 497 13.79 35.59 -7.33
CA ARG A 497 13.61 36.43 -8.51
C ARG A 497 13.08 37.81 -8.11
N MET A 498 13.91 38.63 -7.49
CA MET A 498 13.77 40.08 -7.63
C MET A 498 14.52 40.49 -8.90
N PRO A 499 13.90 41.28 -9.78
CA PRO A 499 14.64 41.88 -10.89
C PRO A 499 15.63 42.87 -10.31
N SER A 500 16.89 42.73 -10.65
CA SER A 500 17.86 43.82 -10.50
C SER A 500 17.38 44.97 -11.40
N SER A 501 16.92 46.04 -10.77
CA SER A 501 16.78 47.33 -11.43
C SER A 501 18.16 47.84 -11.84
N ALA A 502 18.37 47.99 -13.13
CA ALA A 502 19.27 48.95 -13.69
C ALA A 502 18.43 50.00 -14.41
#